data_718696cf41702952a2cec39470d89ad8
#
_entry.id   718696cf41702952a2cec39470d89ad8
#
_cell.length_a   1.000
_cell.length_b   1.000
_cell.length_c   1.000
_cell.angle_alpha   90.00
_cell.angle_beta   90.00
_cell.angle_gamma   90.00
#
_symmetry.space_group_name_H-M   'P 1'
#
loop_
_entity.id
_entity.type
_entity.pdbx_description
1 polymer ?
#
loop_
_entity_poly.entity_id
_entity_poly.type
_entity_poly.pdbx_seq_one_letter_code
_entity_poly.pdbx_strand_id
1 'polypeptide(L)'
;MRVLIGAPEPTSFKVLKASLAEFPALNGQSVATAVLLFPADAVNPPHTHPRSAELLYLVFGSLQVGFVDTTNKLYTQTLQAGDMFVFPKGLVHFQYNVDSKNSAVAVSAFGSANAGTVSVPNSVFTTGIDDNILAKSFKTDVATIQAIKAGLAPSPENRVIPSLLICSLA
;
A
#
# COMPACT_ATOMS: atom_id res chain seq x y z
N MET A 1 2.16 13.31 17.56
CA MET A 1 1.19 12.48 16.81
C MET A 1 1.19 11.08 17.39
N ARG A 2 0.02 10.52 17.70
CA ARG A 2 -0.12 9.14 18.20
C ARG A 2 -0.71 8.30 17.06
N VAL A 3 0.02 7.30 16.59
CA VAL A 3 -0.35 6.55 15.36
C VAL A 3 -1.06 5.24 15.69
N LEU A 4 -0.82 4.66 16.87
CA LEU A 4 -1.27 3.30 17.19
C LEU A 4 -2.13 3.13 18.44
N ILE A 5 -2.32 4.17 19.24
CA ILE A 5 -2.98 3.97 20.55
C ILE A 5 -4.50 3.99 20.38
N GLY A 6 -5.15 2.85 20.67
CA GLY A 6 -6.60 2.73 20.73
C GLY A 6 -7.31 2.53 19.39
N ALA A 7 -6.58 2.28 18.31
CA ALA A 7 -7.21 1.86 17.06
C ALA A 7 -7.68 0.40 17.16
N PRO A 8 -8.91 0.07 16.75
CA PRO A 8 -9.34 -1.32 16.65
C PRO A 8 -8.49 -2.05 15.60
N GLU A 9 -8.34 -3.36 15.75
CA GLU A 9 -7.68 -4.17 14.73
C GLU A 9 -8.43 -4.02 13.39
N PRO A 10 -7.71 -3.70 12.31
CA PRO A 10 -8.35 -3.56 11.01
C PRO A 10 -8.78 -4.93 10.47
N THR A 11 -9.85 -4.96 9.68
CA THR A 11 -10.33 -6.17 8.99
C THR A 11 -9.65 -6.43 7.64
N SER A 12 -8.86 -5.47 7.16
CA SER A 12 -8.07 -5.54 5.93
C SER A 12 -6.73 -4.82 6.15
N PHE A 13 -5.77 -5.02 5.25
CA PHE A 13 -4.49 -4.30 5.30
C PHE A 13 -4.71 -2.79 5.45
N LYS A 14 -3.98 -2.18 6.39
CA LYS A 14 -4.08 -0.75 6.68
C LYS A 14 -2.71 -0.13 6.90
N VAL A 15 -2.51 1.05 6.32
CA VAL A 15 -1.33 1.89 6.53
C VAL A 15 -1.69 3.12 7.34
N LEU A 16 -0.95 3.37 8.41
CA LEU A 16 -1.03 4.60 9.20
C LEU A 16 0.21 5.43 8.90
N LYS A 17 0.05 6.48 8.10
CA LYS A 17 1.16 7.31 7.61
C LYS A 17 1.48 8.44 8.58
N ALA A 18 2.77 8.77 8.67
CA ALA A 18 3.29 10.02 9.18
C ALA A 18 4.22 10.60 8.10
N SER A 19 3.62 11.12 7.04
CA SER A 19 4.28 11.85 5.95
C SER A 19 4.02 13.36 6.08
N LEU A 20 4.50 14.14 5.13
CA LEU A 20 4.30 15.60 5.15
C LEU A 20 2.82 16.00 5.27
N ALA A 21 1.91 15.22 4.69
CA ALA A 21 0.48 15.53 4.72
C ALA A 21 -0.12 15.35 6.13
N GLU A 22 0.25 14.27 6.84
CA GLU A 22 -0.26 13.95 8.17
C GLU A 22 0.54 14.66 9.27
N PHE A 23 1.81 15.02 9.00
CA PHE A 23 2.71 15.63 9.97
C PHE A 23 3.55 16.74 9.32
N PRO A 24 3.03 17.98 9.25
CA PRO A 24 3.69 19.11 8.56
C PRO A 24 5.08 19.47 9.08
N ALA A 25 5.43 19.09 10.32
CA ALA A 25 6.78 19.28 10.88
C ALA A 25 7.88 18.53 10.10
N LEU A 26 7.51 17.58 9.24
CA LEU A 26 8.43 16.87 8.35
C LEU A 26 8.85 17.70 7.12
N ASN A 27 8.30 18.91 6.95
CA ASN A 27 8.69 19.77 5.83
C ASN A 27 10.21 20.05 5.86
N GLY A 28 10.88 19.75 4.75
CA GLY A 28 12.33 19.91 4.63
C GLY A 28 13.20 18.88 5.37
N GLN A 29 12.60 17.93 6.10
CA GLN A 29 13.36 16.95 6.90
C GLN A 29 13.74 15.68 6.12
N SER A 30 13.23 15.48 4.91
CA SER A 30 13.53 14.32 4.06
C SER A 30 13.31 12.96 4.74
N VAL A 31 12.35 12.87 5.64
CA VAL A 31 12.00 11.65 6.36
C VAL A 31 10.49 11.52 6.50
N ALA A 32 9.99 10.28 6.41
CA ALA A 32 8.63 9.91 6.77
C ALA A 32 8.63 8.49 7.34
N THR A 33 7.54 8.13 7.99
CA THR A 33 7.33 6.78 8.50
C THR A 33 5.91 6.33 8.28
N ALA A 34 5.69 5.02 8.29
CA ALA A 34 4.38 4.42 8.29
C ALA A 34 4.33 3.21 9.20
N VAL A 35 3.18 2.96 9.79
CA VAL A 35 2.89 1.69 10.47
C VAL A 35 1.96 0.88 9.56
N LEU A 36 2.34 -0.35 9.32
CA LEU A 36 1.63 -1.29 8.46
C LEU A 36 0.98 -2.34 9.34
N LEU A 37 -0.34 -2.45 9.24
CA LEU A 37 -1.15 -3.40 9.99
C LEU A 37 -1.68 -4.46 9.02
N PHE A 38 -1.29 -5.69 9.25
CA PHE A 38 -1.67 -6.84 8.43
C PHE A 38 -2.53 -7.80 9.28
N PRO A 39 -3.85 -7.77 9.16
CA PRO A 39 -4.67 -8.90 9.63
C PRO A 39 -4.21 -10.22 9.04
N ALA A 40 -4.73 -11.33 9.57
CA ALA A 40 -4.52 -12.64 8.99
C ALA A 40 -4.82 -12.65 7.49
N ASP A 41 -3.95 -13.29 6.69
CA ASP A 41 -4.08 -13.43 5.22
C ASP A 41 -4.12 -12.08 4.44
N ALA A 42 -3.69 -10.98 5.06
CA ALA A 42 -3.75 -9.66 4.43
C ALA A 42 -2.53 -9.36 3.56
N VAL A 43 -2.77 -8.71 2.43
CA VAL A 43 -1.74 -8.29 1.47
C VAL A 43 -1.68 -6.77 1.33
N ASN A 44 -0.47 -6.21 1.33
CA ASN A 44 -0.18 -4.94 0.69
C ASN A 44 0.20 -5.23 -0.77
N PRO A 45 -0.69 -4.92 -1.73
CA PRO A 45 -0.52 -5.35 -3.11
C PRO A 45 0.73 -4.75 -3.75
N PRO A 46 1.17 -5.29 -4.91
CA PRO A 46 2.30 -4.72 -5.65
C PRO A 46 2.18 -3.22 -5.84
N HIS A 47 3.21 -2.48 -5.40
CA HIS A 47 3.24 -1.02 -5.44
C HIS A 47 4.68 -0.50 -5.54
N THR A 48 4.84 0.80 -5.75
CA THR A 48 6.14 1.46 -5.74
C THR A 48 6.13 2.74 -4.93
N HIS A 49 7.31 3.15 -4.46
CA HIS A 49 7.57 4.48 -3.89
C HIS A 49 8.49 5.27 -4.81
N PRO A 50 7.93 6.14 -5.69
CA PRO A 50 8.73 6.81 -6.74
C PRO A 50 9.82 7.74 -6.20
N ARG A 51 9.63 8.29 -5.00
CA ARG A 51 10.52 9.33 -4.43
C ARG A 51 11.41 8.83 -3.30
N SER A 52 11.30 7.56 -2.88
CA SER A 52 12.09 7.02 -1.77
C SER A 52 12.30 5.51 -1.88
N ALA A 53 13.39 5.02 -1.31
CA ALA A 53 13.45 3.64 -0.82
C ALA A 53 12.59 3.49 0.43
N GLU A 54 12.22 2.26 0.78
CA GLU A 54 11.53 1.90 2.02
C GLU A 54 12.43 0.96 2.83
N LEU A 55 12.66 1.29 4.10
CA LEU A 55 13.24 0.39 5.09
C LEU A 55 12.11 -0.12 5.98
N LEU A 56 11.79 -1.40 5.88
CA LEU A 56 10.78 -2.07 6.70
C LEU A 56 11.45 -2.78 7.88
N TYR A 57 10.87 -2.63 9.06
CA TYR A 57 11.17 -3.38 10.28
C TYR A 57 9.93 -4.13 10.73
N LEU A 58 10.01 -5.45 10.84
CA LEU A 58 8.91 -6.29 11.31
C LEU A 58 8.90 -6.30 12.85
N VAL A 59 7.86 -5.71 13.43
CA VAL A 59 7.70 -5.60 14.88
C VAL A 59 7.10 -6.86 15.50
N PHE A 60 6.11 -7.44 14.80
CA PHE A 60 5.35 -8.58 15.30
C PHE A 60 4.84 -9.44 14.13
N GLY A 61 4.74 -10.75 14.35
CA GLY A 61 4.23 -11.71 13.37
C GLY A 61 5.28 -12.17 12.36
N SER A 62 4.82 -12.56 11.19
CA SER A 62 5.65 -13.00 10.06
C SER A 62 5.12 -12.37 8.77
N LEU A 63 6.00 -11.96 7.86
CA LEU A 63 5.63 -11.41 6.56
C LEU A 63 6.47 -12.03 5.46
N GLN A 64 5.82 -12.47 4.39
CA GLN A 64 6.50 -12.67 3.12
C GLN A 64 6.62 -11.32 2.42
N VAL A 65 7.83 -10.94 2.04
CA VAL A 65 8.13 -9.69 1.35
C VAL A 65 8.89 -9.96 0.05
N GLY A 66 8.80 -9.05 -0.91
CA GLY A 66 9.60 -9.17 -2.12
C GLY A 66 9.54 -7.93 -3.00
N PHE A 67 10.55 -7.80 -3.86
CA PHE A 67 10.60 -6.79 -4.91
C PHE A 67 11.09 -7.39 -6.23
N VAL A 68 10.76 -6.72 -7.33
CA VAL A 68 11.20 -7.09 -8.68
C VAL A 68 12.18 -6.03 -9.17
N ASP A 69 13.36 -6.45 -9.66
CA ASP A 69 14.35 -5.55 -10.22
C ASP A 69 14.09 -5.20 -11.70
N THR A 70 14.92 -4.35 -12.27
CA THR A 70 14.81 -3.92 -13.68
C THR A 70 15.13 -5.00 -14.70
N THR A 71 15.61 -6.16 -14.27
CA THR A 71 15.81 -7.36 -15.10
C THR A 71 14.67 -8.35 -14.99
N ASN A 72 13.57 -7.97 -14.33
CA ASN A 72 12.42 -8.82 -13.98
C ASN A 72 12.78 -9.98 -13.05
N LYS A 73 13.86 -9.87 -12.28
CA LYS A 73 14.20 -10.86 -11.26
C LYS A 73 13.47 -10.54 -9.96
N LEU A 74 12.77 -11.52 -9.43
CA LEU A 74 12.09 -11.45 -8.15
C LEU A 74 13.06 -11.84 -7.00
N TYR A 75 13.12 -11.00 -5.97
CA TYR A 75 13.80 -11.24 -4.70
C TYR A 75 12.74 -11.31 -3.60
N THR A 76 12.71 -12.41 -2.86
CA THR A 76 11.74 -12.63 -1.77
C THR A 76 12.41 -13.13 -0.52
N GLN A 77 11.78 -12.83 0.63
CA GLN A 77 12.15 -13.38 1.93
C GLN A 77 10.92 -13.46 2.82
N THR A 78 10.91 -14.45 3.73
CA THR A 78 9.97 -14.49 4.84
C THR A 78 10.65 -13.92 6.08
N LEU A 79 10.11 -12.81 6.57
CA LEU A 79 10.61 -12.10 7.76
C LEU A 79 9.94 -12.65 9.01
N GLN A 80 10.69 -12.64 10.11
CA GLN A 80 10.22 -12.85 11.47
C GLN A 80 10.34 -11.54 12.27
N ALA A 81 9.64 -11.45 13.40
CA ALA A 81 9.74 -10.28 14.27
C ALA A 81 11.20 -9.97 14.63
N GLY A 82 11.63 -8.73 14.43
CA GLY A 82 13.01 -8.27 14.58
C GLY A 82 13.79 -8.14 13.26
N ASP A 83 13.31 -8.74 12.18
CA ASP A 83 13.96 -8.63 10.87
C ASP A 83 13.71 -7.29 10.20
N MET A 84 14.66 -6.88 9.35
CA MET A 84 14.54 -5.72 8.47
C MET A 84 14.69 -6.11 7.01
N PHE A 85 14.02 -5.35 6.14
CA PHE A 85 14.13 -5.51 4.69
C PHE A 85 14.13 -4.15 3.99
N VAL A 86 14.90 -4.03 2.90
CA VAL A 86 14.96 -2.80 2.10
C VAL A 86 14.27 -3.03 0.76
N PHE A 87 13.31 -2.16 0.43
CA PHE A 87 12.75 -2.07 -0.91
C PHE A 87 13.43 -0.90 -1.64
N PRO A 88 14.16 -1.17 -2.76
CA PRO A 88 14.83 -0.12 -3.50
C PRO A 88 13.84 0.89 -4.09
N LYS A 89 14.27 2.14 -4.18
CA LYS A 89 13.47 3.25 -4.72
C LYS A 89 12.90 2.92 -6.10
N GLY A 90 11.58 3.09 -6.26
CA GLY A 90 10.88 2.97 -7.53
C GLY A 90 10.62 1.52 -7.99
N LEU A 91 11.20 0.51 -7.37
CA LEU A 91 10.95 -0.88 -7.73
C LEU A 91 9.59 -1.36 -7.20
N VAL A 92 8.92 -2.19 -8.00
CA VAL A 92 7.66 -2.83 -7.60
C VAL A 92 7.95 -3.84 -6.49
N HIS A 93 7.21 -3.73 -5.40
CA HIS A 93 7.37 -4.58 -4.23
C HIS A 93 6.03 -4.85 -3.55
N PHE A 94 5.99 -5.86 -2.69
CA PHE A 94 4.80 -6.27 -1.96
C PHE A 94 5.14 -6.79 -0.57
N GLN A 95 4.15 -6.83 0.32
CA GLN A 95 4.21 -7.51 1.61
C GLN A 95 2.92 -8.33 1.80
N TYR A 96 3.05 -9.53 2.34
CA TYR A 96 1.94 -10.45 2.54
C TYR A 96 2.05 -11.17 3.89
N ASN A 97 1.00 -11.11 4.68
CA ASN A 97 0.87 -11.92 5.88
C ASN A 97 0.30 -13.28 5.51
N VAL A 98 1.16 -14.29 5.43
CA VAL A 98 0.78 -15.66 5.08
C VAL A 98 0.09 -16.42 6.22
N ASP A 99 0.13 -15.88 7.45
CA ASP A 99 -0.54 -16.48 8.60
C ASP A 99 -2.05 -16.26 8.49
N SER A 100 -2.82 -17.34 8.43
CA SER A 100 -4.28 -17.31 8.31
C SER A 100 -5.00 -17.05 9.64
N LYS A 101 -4.28 -16.92 10.76
CA LYS A 101 -4.86 -16.81 12.10
C LYS A 101 -4.38 -15.59 12.86
N ASN A 102 -3.12 -15.18 12.64
CA ASN A 102 -2.47 -14.16 13.43
C ASN A 102 -2.18 -12.91 12.55
N SER A 103 -2.28 -11.75 13.17
CA SER A 103 -1.89 -10.49 12.55
C SER A 103 -0.37 -10.31 12.51
N ALA A 104 0.11 -9.39 11.67
CA ALA A 104 1.47 -8.91 11.68
C ALA A 104 1.51 -7.37 11.68
N VAL A 105 2.56 -6.80 12.26
CA VAL A 105 2.77 -5.35 12.37
C VAL A 105 4.19 -5.02 11.95
N ALA A 106 4.32 -4.10 11.01
CA ALA A 106 5.61 -3.57 10.59
C ALA A 106 5.66 -2.03 10.69
N VAL A 107 6.86 -1.50 10.77
CA VAL A 107 7.14 -0.06 10.68
C VAL A 107 8.05 0.16 9.48
N SER A 108 7.67 1.10 8.62
CA SER A 108 8.48 1.50 7.47
C SER A 108 9.00 2.92 7.64
N ALA A 109 10.25 3.13 7.26
CA ALA A 109 10.91 4.43 7.19
C ALA A 109 11.25 4.77 5.73
N PHE A 110 11.13 6.05 5.38
CA PHE A 110 11.35 6.56 4.04
C PHE A 110 12.33 7.74 4.08
N GLY A 111 13.28 7.79 3.15
CA GLY A 111 14.21 8.92 2.94
C GLY A 111 13.56 10.08 2.17
N SER A 112 12.29 10.37 2.44
CA SER A 112 11.52 11.46 1.84
C SER A 112 10.33 11.81 2.73
N ALA A 113 10.04 13.07 2.95
CA ALA A 113 8.81 13.50 3.63
C ALA A 113 7.54 13.14 2.84
N ASN A 114 7.68 12.84 1.54
CA ASN A 114 6.61 12.40 0.66
C ASN A 114 7.14 11.34 -0.34
N ALA A 115 7.28 10.10 0.10
CA ALA A 115 7.74 8.99 -0.73
C ALA A 115 6.84 8.74 -1.95
N GLY A 116 5.56 9.04 -1.83
CA GLY A 116 4.53 8.65 -2.79
C GLY A 116 4.22 7.15 -2.71
N THR A 117 3.06 6.77 -3.22
CA THR A 117 2.69 5.37 -3.37
C THR A 117 1.92 5.21 -4.66
N VAL A 118 2.38 4.32 -5.53
CA VAL A 118 1.69 3.95 -6.77
C VAL A 118 1.34 2.46 -6.65
N SER A 119 0.08 2.17 -6.34
CA SER A 119 -0.45 0.80 -6.35
C SER A 119 -0.55 0.33 -7.80
N VAL A 120 0.12 -0.77 -8.14
CA VAL A 120 0.10 -1.30 -9.51
C VAL A 120 -1.33 -1.69 -9.93
N PRO A 121 -2.09 -2.47 -9.15
CA PRO A 121 -3.47 -2.79 -9.52
C PRO A 121 -4.33 -1.55 -9.73
N ASN A 122 -4.32 -0.61 -8.79
CA ASN A 122 -5.18 0.56 -8.86
C ASN A 122 -4.77 1.51 -9.98
N SER A 123 -3.47 1.77 -10.18
CA SER A 123 -3.00 2.68 -11.23
C SER A 123 -3.29 2.16 -12.63
N VAL A 124 -3.37 0.85 -12.81
CA VAL A 124 -3.66 0.22 -14.11
C VAL A 124 -5.17 0.07 -14.32
N PHE A 125 -5.92 -0.42 -13.34
CA PHE A 125 -7.28 -0.87 -13.56
C PHE A 125 -8.37 0.09 -13.02
N THR A 126 -8.03 1.12 -12.21
CA THR A 126 -9.04 2.03 -11.66
C THR A 126 -8.95 3.48 -12.15
N THR A 127 -8.06 3.77 -13.08
CA THR A 127 -7.77 5.14 -13.57
C THR A 127 -8.49 5.52 -14.87
N GLY A 128 -9.32 4.66 -15.43
CA GLY A 128 -10.04 4.93 -16.67
C GLY A 128 -9.25 4.62 -17.94
N ILE A 129 -8.14 3.88 -17.86
CA ILE A 129 -7.47 3.37 -19.08
C ILE A 129 -8.46 2.48 -19.84
N ASP A 130 -8.54 2.69 -21.17
CA ASP A 130 -9.46 1.97 -22.06
C ASP A 130 -9.26 0.46 -22.00
N ASP A 131 -10.40 -0.28 -21.98
CA ASP A 131 -10.40 -1.74 -21.82
C ASP A 131 -9.67 -2.46 -22.95
N ASN A 132 -9.74 -1.94 -24.20
CA ASN A 132 -9.05 -2.56 -25.33
C ASN A 132 -7.53 -2.36 -25.24
N ILE A 133 -7.08 -1.20 -24.72
CA ILE A 133 -5.65 -0.97 -24.46
C ILE A 133 -5.15 -1.99 -23.44
N LEU A 134 -5.87 -2.17 -22.34
CA LEU A 134 -5.51 -3.14 -21.30
C LEU A 134 -5.57 -4.58 -21.81
N ALA A 135 -6.63 -4.96 -22.52
CA ALA A 135 -6.77 -6.30 -23.10
C ALA A 135 -5.59 -6.65 -24.01
N LYS A 136 -5.20 -5.73 -24.90
CA LYS A 136 -4.03 -5.91 -25.77
C LYS A 136 -2.71 -5.98 -24.97
N SER A 137 -2.54 -5.11 -23.97
CA SER A 137 -1.32 -5.04 -23.14
C SER A 137 -1.12 -6.31 -22.32
N PHE A 138 -2.19 -6.85 -21.74
CA PHE A 138 -2.16 -8.06 -20.93
C PHE A 138 -2.42 -9.35 -21.71
N LYS A 139 -2.57 -9.27 -23.06
CA LYS A 139 -2.81 -10.41 -23.95
C LYS A 139 -4.04 -11.23 -23.53
N THR A 140 -5.12 -10.56 -23.21
CA THR A 140 -6.39 -11.12 -22.75
C THR A 140 -7.56 -10.46 -23.49
N ASP A 141 -8.79 -10.70 -23.05
CA ASP A 141 -10.02 -10.12 -23.60
C ASP A 141 -10.58 -9.00 -22.70
N VAL A 142 -11.50 -8.22 -23.26
CA VAL A 142 -12.15 -7.09 -22.57
C VAL A 142 -12.98 -7.54 -21.37
N ALA A 143 -13.63 -8.70 -21.45
CA ALA A 143 -14.48 -9.20 -20.36
C ALA A 143 -13.64 -9.52 -19.12
N THR A 144 -12.45 -10.10 -19.30
CA THR A 144 -11.47 -10.33 -18.21
C THR A 144 -11.00 -9.02 -17.59
N ILE A 145 -10.70 -8.00 -18.40
CA ILE A 145 -10.31 -6.67 -17.89
C ILE A 145 -11.43 -6.04 -17.05
N GLN A 146 -12.67 -6.11 -17.52
CA GLN A 146 -13.85 -5.60 -16.82
C GLN A 146 -14.09 -6.33 -15.49
N ALA A 147 -13.89 -7.64 -15.44
CA ALA A 147 -13.98 -8.42 -14.22
C ALA A 147 -12.92 -7.99 -13.18
N ILE A 148 -11.66 -7.75 -13.62
CA ILE A 148 -10.61 -7.24 -12.74
C ILE A 148 -10.97 -5.84 -12.21
N LYS A 149 -11.42 -4.93 -13.08
CA LYS A 149 -11.85 -3.58 -12.68
C LYS A 149 -12.99 -3.63 -11.67
N ALA A 150 -13.97 -4.50 -11.87
CA ALA A 150 -15.09 -4.68 -10.94
C ALA A 150 -14.63 -5.19 -9.57
N GLY A 151 -13.68 -6.13 -9.52
CA GLY A 151 -13.12 -6.65 -8.28
C GLY A 151 -12.30 -5.64 -7.48
N LEU A 152 -11.72 -4.62 -8.15
CA LEU A 152 -10.96 -3.54 -7.52
C LEU A 152 -11.82 -2.32 -7.16
N ALA A 153 -13.08 -2.29 -7.59
CA ALA A 153 -13.99 -1.19 -7.23
C ALA A 153 -14.22 -1.17 -5.71
N PRO A 154 -14.24 0.03 -5.07
CA PRO A 154 -14.55 0.13 -3.65
C PRO A 154 -15.92 -0.52 -3.37
N SER A 155 -15.99 -1.35 -2.32
CA SER A 155 -17.26 -1.89 -1.88
C SER A 155 -18.24 -0.74 -1.55
N PRO A 156 -19.56 -0.93 -1.70
CA PRO A 156 -20.55 0.10 -1.39
C PRO A 156 -20.41 0.66 0.03
N GLU A 157 -19.96 -0.13 0.99
CA GLU A 157 -19.72 0.24 2.39
C GLU A 157 -18.51 1.19 2.57
N ASN A 158 -17.56 1.23 1.64
CA ASN A 158 -16.36 2.07 1.69
C ASN A 158 -16.46 3.32 0.79
N ARG A 159 -17.61 3.62 0.21
CA ARG A 159 -17.82 4.89 -0.48
C ARG A 159 -17.89 6.01 0.55
N VAL A 160 -16.79 6.75 0.71
CA VAL A 160 -16.81 8.03 1.40
C VAL A 160 -17.76 8.94 0.62
N ILE A 161 -18.97 9.15 1.14
CA ILE A 161 -19.88 10.18 0.63
C ILE A 161 -19.15 11.50 0.96
N PRO A 162 -18.79 12.33 -0.03
CA PRO A 162 -18.28 13.67 0.27
C PRO A 162 -19.36 14.35 1.12
N SER A 163 -19.03 14.71 2.35
CA SER A 163 -19.93 15.53 3.17
C SER A 163 -20.20 16.81 2.36
N LEU A 164 -21.42 16.92 1.85
CA LEU A 164 -21.96 18.18 1.35
C LEU A 164 -21.77 19.20 2.47
N LEU A 165 -20.84 20.13 2.26
CA LEU A 165 -20.76 21.35 3.04
C LEU A 165 -22.09 22.08 2.81
N ILE A 166 -23.05 21.87 3.70
CA ILE A 166 -24.23 22.74 3.78
C ILE A 166 -23.71 24.07 4.33
N CYS A 167 -23.39 24.97 3.40
CA CYS A 167 -23.17 26.36 3.73
C CYS A 167 -24.53 26.93 4.10
N SER A 168 -24.90 26.93 5.39
CA SER A 168 -26.01 27.66 5.93
C SER A 168 -25.63 29.16 5.95
N LEU A 169 -26.13 29.92 4.98
CA LEU A 169 -26.22 31.37 5.06
C LEU A 169 -27.35 31.70 6.04
N ALA A 170 -27.03 32.30 7.15
CA ALA A 170 -27.88 33.15 7.97
C ALA A 170 -27.06 34.31 8.48
#